data_ada18940fd8535ae05b446f4770c191e
#
_entry.id   ada18940fd8535ae05b446f4770c191e
#
_cell.length_a   1.000
_cell.length_b   1.000
_cell.length_c   1.000
_cell.angle_alpha   90.00
_cell.angle_beta   90.00
_cell.angle_gamma   90.00
#
_symmetry.space_group_name_H-M   'P 1'
#
loop_
_entity.id
_entity.type
_entity.pdbx_description
1 polymer ?
#
loop_
_entity_poly.entity_id
_entity_poly.type
_entity_poly.pdbx_seq_one_letter_code
_entity_poly.pdbx_strand_id
1 'polypeptide(L)'
;MKERTHYLDVAKGILILLLVMSHFSIALKWANINAGNPYFTAWYYPQPLFQVFFMQCFFIVSGLCSNFDVAPIVYIKKLWKQLLIPWLFFELVRVAYFASQGQFVRVFPGNEYTSLWFLNALFFAKIICWLIHRFFKSIITMLTVTLVLLAFGVFLNEFSFGQNILYYRQGLIGSFFVASGYFLKKHQKTYDALLKYSIFIFTAIVSLRFLHICNLPIQDANIGVQLSTTPLFLLTSLTGSFAFLWLCRIFNCNKFFEYFGRNSLIIYGLHIWPYVIIIGITSHLIGFSSQWQALIFIFTSYICEVFIMPIAIEILNTRYLRFLIGKF
;
A
#
# COMPACT_ATOMS: atom_id res chain seq x y z
N MET A 1 10.83 -11.53 -24.50
CA MET A 1 10.43 -10.60 -23.43
C MET A 1 8.94 -10.82 -23.17
N LYS A 2 8.51 -11.08 -21.89
CA LYS A 2 7.08 -11.12 -21.58
C LYS A 2 6.50 -9.74 -21.85
N GLU A 3 5.42 -9.66 -22.63
CA GLU A 3 4.67 -8.41 -22.79
C GLU A 3 4.38 -7.80 -21.42
N ARG A 4 4.74 -6.55 -21.25
CA ARG A 4 4.52 -5.82 -20.02
C ARG A 4 3.03 -5.48 -19.93
N THR A 5 2.38 -5.93 -18.91
CA THR A 5 0.95 -5.65 -18.68
C THR A 5 0.77 -4.21 -18.18
N HIS A 6 0.53 -3.28 -19.11
CA HIS A 6 0.42 -1.84 -18.86
C HIS A 6 -0.60 -1.49 -17.76
N TYR A 7 -1.75 -2.16 -17.75
CA TYR A 7 -2.77 -1.90 -16.72
C TYR A 7 -2.31 -2.15 -15.27
N LEU A 8 -1.33 -3.05 -15.03
CA LEU A 8 -0.78 -3.25 -13.69
C LEU A 8 0.13 -2.08 -13.25
N ASP A 9 0.81 -1.45 -14.19
CA ASP A 9 1.56 -0.23 -13.89
C ASP A 9 0.61 0.95 -13.66
N VAL A 10 -0.48 1.07 -14.44
CA VAL A 10 -1.58 2.03 -14.18
C VAL A 10 -2.18 1.80 -12.80
N ALA A 11 -2.50 0.56 -12.44
CA ALA A 11 -3.05 0.22 -11.12
C ALA A 11 -2.12 0.66 -9.99
N LYS A 12 -0.83 0.33 -10.06
CA LYS A 12 0.16 0.78 -9.06
C LYS A 12 0.25 2.30 -8.98
N GLY A 13 0.14 2.99 -10.13
CA GLY A 13 0.18 4.45 -10.18
C GLY A 13 -1.01 5.10 -9.48
N ILE A 14 -2.23 4.61 -9.73
CA ILE A 14 -3.41 5.13 -9.04
C ILE A 14 -3.34 4.78 -7.55
N LEU A 15 -2.98 3.53 -7.20
CA LEU A 15 -2.89 3.11 -5.80
C LEU A 15 -1.87 3.94 -5.01
N ILE A 16 -0.72 4.27 -5.60
CA ILE A 16 0.30 5.08 -4.88
C ILE A 16 -0.17 6.53 -4.69
N LEU A 17 -0.91 7.09 -5.65
CA LEU A 17 -1.50 8.42 -5.50
C LEU A 17 -2.60 8.44 -4.44
N LEU A 18 -3.44 7.39 -4.35
CA LEU A 18 -4.41 7.21 -3.28
C LEU A 18 -3.73 7.08 -1.90
N LEU A 19 -2.58 6.42 -1.84
CA LEU A 19 -1.78 6.33 -0.62
C LEU A 19 -1.27 7.71 -0.19
N VAL A 20 -0.70 8.50 -1.09
CA VAL A 20 -0.28 9.87 -0.78
C VAL A 20 -1.46 10.68 -0.26
N MET A 21 -2.62 10.57 -0.91
CA MET A 21 -3.85 11.22 -0.47
C MET A 21 -4.26 10.80 0.95
N SER A 22 -4.16 9.51 1.28
CA SER A 22 -4.53 9.00 2.61
C SER A 22 -3.58 9.44 3.73
N HIS A 23 -2.32 9.75 3.39
CA HIS A 23 -1.31 10.19 4.35
C HIS A 23 -1.33 11.68 4.66
N PHE A 24 -2.29 12.43 4.12
CA PHE A 24 -2.47 13.85 4.43
C PHE A 24 -2.55 14.13 5.94
N SER A 25 -3.30 13.30 6.69
CA SER A 25 -3.41 13.46 8.14
C SER A 25 -2.09 13.25 8.89
N ILE A 26 -1.23 12.36 8.39
CA ILE A 26 0.11 12.12 8.95
C ILE A 26 1.00 13.31 8.65
N ALA A 27 0.97 13.83 7.42
CA ALA A 27 1.75 14.98 7.02
C ALA A 27 1.35 16.25 7.78
N LEU A 28 0.05 16.46 8.05
CA LEU A 28 -0.44 17.53 8.93
C LEU A 28 0.17 17.45 10.34
N LYS A 29 0.13 16.25 10.95
CA LYS A 29 0.72 16.03 12.29
C LYS A 29 2.22 16.35 12.32
N TRP A 30 2.95 15.94 11.30
CA TRP A 30 4.39 16.23 11.21
C TRP A 30 4.69 17.70 10.91
N ALA A 31 3.77 18.40 10.26
CA ALA A 31 3.83 19.87 10.08
C ALA A 31 3.32 20.65 11.31
N ASN A 32 3.02 19.97 12.43
CA ASN A 32 2.44 20.55 13.65
C ASN A 32 1.09 21.26 13.43
N ILE A 33 0.29 20.76 12.48
CA ILE A 33 -1.05 21.26 12.19
C ILE A 33 -2.10 20.30 12.76
N ASN A 34 -3.16 20.85 13.36
CA ASN A 34 -4.25 20.03 13.92
C ASN A 34 -4.99 19.25 12.83
N ALA A 35 -4.69 17.97 12.71
CA ALA A 35 -5.35 17.07 11.76
C ALA A 35 -6.84 16.80 12.10
N GLY A 36 -7.26 17.05 13.33
CA GLY A 36 -8.66 16.93 13.79
C GLY A 36 -9.53 18.16 13.52
N ASN A 37 -9.04 19.16 12.77
CA ASN A 37 -9.84 20.32 12.41
C ASN A 37 -11.12 19.89 11.64
N PRO A 38 -12.33 20.30 12.07
CA PRO A 38 -13.59 19.86 11.46
C PRO A 38 -13.71 20.24 9.97
N TYR A 39 -13.01 21.26 9.50
CA TYR A 39 -13.01 21.64 8.09
C TYR A 39 -12.34 20.61 7.17
N PHE A 40 -11.56 19.65 7.70
CA PHE A 40 -10.97 18.56 6.93
C PHE A 40 -11.91 17.34 6.77
N THR A 41 -13.08 17.34 7.39
CA THR A 41 -14.01 16.21 7.38
C THR A 41 -14.42 15.79 5.96
N ALA A 42 -14.67 16.74 5.07
CA ALA A 42 -15.03 16.47 3.68
C ALA A 42 -13.92 15.70 2.92
N TRP A 43 -12.64 15.85 3.30
CA TRP A 43 -11.52 15.11 2.74
C TRP A 43 -11.42 13.70 3.31
N TYR A 44 -11.70 13.51 4.58
CA TYR A 44 -11.61 12.20 5.23
C TYR A 44 -12.79 11.30 4.91
N TYR A 45 -13.95 11.87 4.60
CA TYR A 45 -15.19 11.13 4.37
C TYR A 45 -15.08 10.05 3.27
N PRO A 46 -14.49 10.29 2.08
CA PRO A 46 -14.37 9.29 1.03
C PRO A 46 -13.22 8.28 1.25
N GLN A 47 -12.28 8.54 2.15
CA GLN A 47 -11.07 7.70 2.29
C GLN A 47 -11.37 6.24 2.64
N PRO A 48 -12.35 5.89 3.50
CA PRO A 48 -12.69 4.50 3.77
C PRO A 48 -13.02 3.68 2.53
N LEU A 49 -13.56 4.31 1.47
CA LEU A 49 -13.95 3.62 0.24
C LEU A 49 -12.78 2.96 -0.49
N PHE A 50 -11.58 3.52 -0.42
CA PHE A 50 -10.39 2.94 -1.03
C PHE A 50 -9.42 2.34 0.00
N GLN A 51 -9.42 2.82 1.24
CA GLN A 51 -8.56 2.28 2.29
C GLN A 51 -8.85 0.81 2.61
N VAL A 52 -10.09 0.36 2.40
CA VAL A 52 -10.47 -1.05 2.63
C VAL A 52 -9.82 -2.04 1.67
N PHE A 53 -9.24 -1.58 0.55
CA PHE A 53 -8.64 -2.50 -0.44
C PHE A 53 -7.27 -2.07 -1.01
N PHE A 54 -6.87 -0.81 -0.89
CA PHE A 54 -5.73 -0.31 -1.67
C PHE A 54 -4.40 -1.00 -1.33
N MET A 55 -4.10 -1.25 -0.05
CA MET A 55 -2.88 -1.95 0.35
C MET A 55 -2.96 -3.45 0.00
N GLN A 56 -4.11 -4.07 0.17
CA GLN A 56 -4.35 -5.46 -0.21
C GLN A 56 -4.22 -5.64 -1.73
N CYS A 57 -4.67 -4.66 -2.51
CA CYS A 57 -4.48 -4.63 -3.95
C CYS A 57 -3.00 -4.59 -4.35
N PHE A 58 -2.15 -3.85 -3.63
CA PHE A 58 -0.70 -3.90 -3.85
C PHE A 58 -0.11 -5.30 -3.63
N PHE A 59 -0.55 -6.02 -2.59
CA PHE A 59 -0.15 -7.42 -2.38
C PHE A 59 -0.63 -8.32 -3.53
N ILE A 60 -1.88 -8.18 -4.00
CA ILE A 60 -2.44 -8.93 -5.13
C ILE A 60 -1.65 -8.64 -6.41
N VAL A 61 -1.41 -7.37 -6.74
CA VAL A 61 -0.60 -6.97 -7.91
C VAL A 61 0.82 -7.53 -7.81
N SER A 62 1.40 -7.55 -6.61
CA SER A 62 2.70 -8.17 -6.39
C SER A 62 2.68 -9.68 -6.63
N GLY A 63 1.59 -10.37 -6.27
CA GLY A 63 1.35 -11.78 -6.57
C GLY A 63 1.22 -12.05 -8.06
N LEU A 64 0.44 -11.25 -8.79
CA LEU A 64 0.30 -11.29 -10.25
C LEU A 64 1.67 -11.17 -10.95
N CYS A 65 2.58 -10.36 -10.42
CA CYS A 65 3.93 -10.17 -10.94
C CYS A 65 4.95 -11.21 -10.44
N SER A 66 4.58 -12.08 -9.50
CA SER A 66 5.52 -13.03 -8.88
C SER A 66 5.80 -14.26 -9.76
N ASN A 67 6.99 -14.81 -9.59
CA ASN A 67 7.37 -16.14 -10.05
C ASN A 67 8.04 -16.84 -8.87
N PHE A 68 7.46 -17.97 -8.44
CA PHE A 68 7.97 -18.76 -7.33
C PHE A 68 8.79 -19.98 -7.79
N ASP A 69 8.86 -20.25 -9.10
CA ASP A 69 9.69 -21.30 -9.70
C ASP A 69 11.16 -20.83 -9.85
N VAL A 70 11.75 -20.35 -8.75
CA VAL A 70 13.10 -19.78 -8.72
C VAL A 70 13.91 -20.42 -7.60
N ALA A 71 15.22 -20.65 -7.83
CA ALA A 71 16.13 -21.21 -6.82
C ALA A 71 16.22 -20.30 -5.57
N PRO A 72 16.40 -20.92 -4.36
CA PRO A 72 16.34 -20.19 -3.08
C PRO A 72 17.23 -18.95 -3.03
N ILE A 73 18.51 -19.13 -3.29
CA ILE A 73 19.49 -18.06 -3.17
C ILE A 73 19.22 -16.89 -4.15
N VAL A 74 18.71 -17.21 -5.35
CA VAL A 74 18.37 -16.21 -6.36
C VAL A 74 17.14 -15.43 -5.94
N TYR A 75 16.13 -16.13 -5.39
CA TYR A 75 14.88 -15.51 -4.94
C TYR A 75 15.10 -14.59 -3.74
N ILE A 76 15.81 -15.08 -2.71
CA ILE A 76 16.13 -14.31 -1.50
C ILE A 76 16.97 -13.08 -1.85
N LYS A 77 18.05 -13.24 -2.66
CA LYS A 77 18.87 -12.11 -3.12
C LYS A 77 18.03 -11.07 -3.87
N LYS A 78 17.06 -11.52 -4.70
CA LYS A 78 16.15 -10.62 -5.40
C LYS A 78 15.27 -9.83 -4.44
N LEU A 79 14.64 -10.49 -3.46
CA LEU A 79 13.78 -9.83 -2.48
C LEU A 79 14.57 -8.87 -1.61
N TRP A 80 15.77 -9.26 -1.18
CA TRP A 80 16.68 -8.39 -0.43
C TRP A 80 16.94 -7.08 -1.18
N LYS A 81 17.36 -7.20 -2.43
CA LYS A 81 17.66 -6.05 -3.27
C LYS A 81 16.45 -5.17 -3.54
N GLN A 82 15.30 -5.76 -3.80
CA GLN A 82 14.11 -5.03 -4.23
C GLN A 82 13.26 -4.46 -3.09
N LEU A 83 13.37 -5.00 -1.88
CA LEU A 83 12.51 -4.62 -0.75
C LEU A 83 13.30 -4.13 0.45
N LEU A 84 14.31 -4.90 0.92
CA LEU A 84 15.00 -4.57 2.17
C LEU A 84 16.05 -3.47 2.00
N ILE A 85 16.79 -3.41 0.88
CA ILE A 85 17.72 -2.30 0.63
C ILE A 85 16.96 -0.97 0.52
N PRO A 86 15.88 -0.84 -0.30
CA PRO A 86 15.08 0.37 -0.31
C PRO A 86 14.48 0.71 1.06
N TRP A 87 13.95 -0.29 1.76
CA TRP A 87 13.43 -0.07 3.11
C TRP A 87 14.50 0.53 4.04
N LEU A 88 15.69 -0.06 4.09
CA LEU A 88 16.78 0.43 4.94
C LEU A 88 17.19 1.86 4.57
N PHE A 89 17.30 2.16 3.26
CA PHE A 89 17.61 3.50 2.78
C PHE A 89 16.59 4.54 3.27
N PHE A 90 15.30 4.28 3.05
CA PHE A 90 14.26 5.22 3.46
C PHE A 90 14.14 5.34 4.99
N GLU A 91 14.38 4.25 5.73
CA GLU A 91 14.45 4.30 7.20
C GLU A 91 15.62 5.15 7.69
N LEU A 92 16.79 5.07 7.06
CA LEU A 92 17.93 5.92 7.41
C LEU A 92 17.63 7.39 7.11
N VAL A 93 16.95 7.72 6.01
CA VAL A 93 16.49 9.08 5.73
C VAL A 93 15.55 9.56 6.83
N ARG A 94 14.60 8.73 7.27
CA ARG A 94 13.69 9.04 8.38
C ARG A 94 14.43 9.30 9.68
N VAL A 95 15.35 8.42 10.06
CA VAL A 95 16.15 8.57 11.27
C VAL A 95 16.97 9.85 11.25
N ALA A 96 17.61 10.16 10.12
CA ALA A 96 18.40 11.38 9.95
C ALA A 96 17.54 12.64 10.11
N TYR A 97 16.32 12.65 9.57
CA TYR A 97 15.38 13.76 9.73
C TYR A 97 15.02 13.97 11.20
N PHE A 98 14.56 12.96 11.91
CA PHE A 98 14.17 13.11 13.31
C PHE A 98 15.36 13.45 14.20
N ALA A 99 16.55 12.91 13.91
CA ALA A 99 17.78 13.30 14.61
C ALA A 99 18.10 14.78 14.42
N SER A 100 17.86 15.35 13.22
CA SER A 100 18.03 16.80 12.98
C SER A 100 17.06 17.67 13.78
N GLN A 101 15.93 17.09 14.22
CA GLN A 101 14.96 17.73 15.11
C GLN A 101 15.23 17.44 16.60
N GLY A 102 16.38 16.85 16.94
CA GLY A 102 16.74 16.48 18.31
C GLY A 102 15.95 15.27 18.86
N GLN A 103 15.27 14.52 17.99
CA GLN A 103 14.46 13.36 18.37
C GLN A 103 15.16 12.06 18.02
N PHE A 104 15.35 11.17 18.99
CA PHE A 104 15.90 9.84 18.76
C PHE A 104 14.78 8.84 18.45
N VAL A 105 14.75 8.37 17.19
CA VAL A 105 13.77 7.39 16.73
C VAL A 105 14.43 6.04 16.57
N ARG A 106 13.81 4.99 17.14
CA ARG A 106 14.32 3.63 17.02
C ARG A 106 14.04 3.07 15.61
N VAL A 107 15.04 2.44 15.02
CA VAL A 107 14.89 1.70 13.74
C VAL A 107 14.24 0.33 13.99
N PHE A 108 14.47 -0.25 15.16
CA PHE A 108 13.98 -1.57 15.58
C PHE A 108 13.45 -1.53 17.01
N PRO A 109 12.51 -2.45 17.36
CA PRO A 109 11.53 -3.16 16.53
C PRO A 109 10.38 -2.23 16.15
N GLY A 110 9.83 -2.43 14.96
CA GLY A 110 8.71 -1.75 14.32
C GLY A 110 8.06 -0.65 15.13
N ASN A 111 8.44 0.59 14.86
CA ASN A 111 7.83 1.73 15.52
C ASN A 111 6.46 2.01 14.90
N GLU A 112 5.46 2.35 15.71
CA GLU A 112 4.07 2.67 15.29
C GLU A 112 3.96 3.78 14.24
N TYR A 113 5.06 4.46 13.92
CA TYR A 113 5.13 5.60 13.01
C TYR A 113 5.85 5.33 11.68
N THR A 114 6.15 4.09 11.32
CA THR A 114 6.82 3.83 10.05
C THR A 114 5.78 3.62 8.94
N SER A 115 5.64 4.61 8.06
CA SER A 115 4.88 4.47 6.82
C SER A 115 5.44 3.35 5.90
N LEU A 116 6.61 2.79 6.23
CA LEU A 116 7.36 1.81 5.43
C LEU A 116 7.07 0.35 5.77
N TRP A 117 6.10 0.08 6.63
CA TRP A 117 5.71 -1.27 7.07
C TRP A 117 5.45 -2.23 5.91
N PHE A 118 4.90 -1.72 4.81
CA PHE A 118 4.48 -2.54 3.67
C PHE A 118 5.63 -3.27 2.99
N LEU A 119 6.83 -2.67 2.88
CA LEU A 119 7.98 -3.33 2.25
C LEU A 119 8.42 -4.58 3.01
N ASN A 120 8.45 -4.49 4.34
CA ASN A 120 8.78 -5.62 5.21
C ASN A 120 7.67 -6.68 5.19
N ALA A 121 6.41 -6.25 5.30
CA ALA A 121 5.27 -7.16 5.20
C ALA A 121 5.26 -7.89 3.85
N LEU A 122 5.54 -7.20 2.75
CA LEU A 122 5.62 -7.79 1.42
C LEU A 122 6.80 -8.77 1.30
N PHE A 123 7.93 -8.47 1.94
CA PHE A 123 9.07 -9.38 1.99
C PHE A 123 8.68 -10.70 2.65
N PHE A 124 8.08 -10.66 3.85
CA PHE A 124 7.60 -11.87 4.54
C PHE A 124 6.53 -12.59 3.74
N ALA A 125 5.52 -11.89 3.23
CA ALA A 125 4.46 -12.46 2.44
C ALA A 125 4.98 -13.24 1.22
N LYS A 126 5.96 -12.69 0.51
CA LYS A 126 6.59 -13.34 -0.64
C LYS A 126 7.44 -14.56 -0.25
N ILE A 127 8.19 -14.49 0.85
CA ILE A 127 8.96 -15.63 1.36
C ILE A 127 8.01 -16.77 1.75
N ILE A 128 6.94 -16.48 2.47
CA ILE A 128 5.92 -17.47 2.88
C ILE A 128 5.34 -18.16 1.65
N CYS A 129 4.85 -17.40 0.67
CA CYS A 129 4.29 -17.96 -0.57
C CYS A 129 5.32 -18.79 -1.34
N TRP A 130 6.58 -18.33 -1.42
CA TRP A 130 7.64 -19.07 -2.08
C TRP A 130 7.98 -20.38 -1.35
N LEU A 131 8.06 -20.37 -0.01
CA LEU A 131 8.29 -21.58 0.80
C LEU A 131 7.16 -22.61 0.58
N ILE A 132 5.90 -22.17 0.69
CA ILE A 132 4.76 -23.07 0.50
C ILE A 132 4.79 -23.66 -0.93
N HIS A 133 5.03 -22.83 -1.95
CA HIS A 133 5.13 -23.28 -3.33
C HIS A 133 6.28 -24.27 -3.56
N ARG A 134 7.41 -24.07 -2.87
CA ARG A 134 8.58 -24.94 -2.96
C ARG A 134 8.30 -26.35 -2.45
N PHE A 135 7.56 -26.47 -1.33
CA PHE A 135 7.29 -27.75 -0.71
C PHE A 135 6.08 -28.46 -1.31
N PHE A 136 5.01 -27.74 -1.60
CA PHE A 136 3.74 -28.36 -1.99
C PHE A 136 3.41 -28.22 -3.47
N LYS A 137 3.97 -27.25 -4.20
CA LYS A 137 3.69 -26.92 -5.61
C LYS A 137 2.21 -26.74 -5.96
N SER A 138 1.30 -27.05 -5.04
CA SER A 138 -0.15 -26.91 -5.20
C SER A 138 -0.57 -25.49 -4.88
N ILE A 139 -1.27 -24.87 -5.82
CA ILE A 139 -1.78 -23.51 -5.65
C ILE A 139 -2.95 -23.46 -4.67
N ILE A 140 -3.75 -24.51 -4.60
CA ILE A 140 -4.86 -24.63 -3.65
C ILE A 140 -4.30 -24.74 -2.24
N THR A 141 -3.30 -25.59 -2.01
CA THR A 141 -2.60 -25.69 -0.73
C THR A 141 -2.01 -24.34 -0.31
N MET A 142 -1.43 -23.58 -1.27
CA MET A 142 -0.90 -22.26 -0.99
C MET A 142 -1.99 -21.29 -0.51
N LEU A 143 -3.15 -21.26 -1.17
CA LEU A 143 -4.29 -20.42 -0.75
C LEU A 143 -4.82 -20.84 0.61
N THR A 144 -4.99 -22.13 0.88
CA THR A 144 -5.50 -22.64 2.16
C THR A 144 -4.54 -22.31 3.30
N VAL A 145 -3.25 -22.62 3.15
CA VAL A 145 -2.25 -22.34 4.19
C VAL A 145 -2.14 -20.83 4.44
N THR A 146 -2.11 -20.01 3.40
CA THR A 146 -2.03 -18.55 3.58
C THR A 146 -3.30 -17.94 4.17
N LEU A 147 -4.47 -18.55 3.95
CA LEU A 147 -5.71 -18.16 4.63
C LEU A 147 -5.65 -18.44 6.15
N VAL A 148 -5.12 -19.62 6.53
CA VAL A 148 -4.87 -19.95 7.94
C VAL A 148 -3.85 -18.99 8.56
N LEU A 149 -2.77 -18.67 7.83
CA LEU A 149 -1.76 -17.71 8.29
C LEU A 149 -2.33 -16.28 8.40
N LEU A 150 -3.28 -15.90 7.54
CA LEU A 150 -4.00 -14.63 7.67
C LEU A 150 -4.77 -14.60 8.99
N ALA A 151 -5.59 -15.61 9.28
CA ALA A 151 -6.36 -15.69 10.53
C ALA A 151 -5.41 -15.67 11.75
N PHE A 152 -4.29 -16.39 11.69
CA PHE A 152 -3.27 -16.39 12.74
C PHE A 152 -2.59 -15.01 12.88
N GLY A 153 -2.27 -14.32 11.79
CA GLY A 153 -1.71 -12.98 11.81
C GLY A 153 -2.67 -11.95 12.43
N VAL A 154 -3.97 -12.06 12.12
CA VAL A 154 -5.02 -11.24 12.76
C VAL A 154 -5.09 -11.52 14.25
N PHE A 155 -5.12 -12.79 14.65
CA PHE A 155 -5.12 -13.21 16.05
C PHE A 155 -3.91 -12.63 16.82
N LEU A 156 -2.70 -12.78 16.29
CA LEU A 156 -1.49 -12.21 16.90
C LEU A 156 -1.54 -10.69 17.03
N ASN A 157 -2.20 -10.02 16.08
CA ASN A 157 -2.31 -8.57 16.07
C ASN A 157 -3.35 -8.08 17.09
N GLU A 158 -4.52 -8.73 17.15
CA GLU A 158 -5.60 -8.39 18.07
C GLU A 158 -5.19 -8.58 19.54
N PHE A 159 -4.54 -9.69 19.86
CA PHE A 159 -4.09 -9.98 21.22
C PHE A 159 -2.69 -9.44 21.56
N SER A 160 -2.06 -8.71 20.65
CA SER A 160 -0.74 -8.08 20.85
C SER A 160 0.35 -9.03 21.37
N PHE A 161 0.33 -10.29 20.94
CA PHE A 161 1.31 -11.30 21.39
C PHE A 161 2.73 -10.98 20.92
N GLY A 162 3.60 -10.61 21.86
CA GLY A 162 5.01 -10.33 21.62
C GLY A 162 5.24 -9.06 20.77
N GLN A 163 6.47 -8.85 20.35
CA GLN A 163 6.84 -7.71 19.50
C GLN A 163 6.59 -8.02 18.03
N ASN A 164 6.01 -7.07 17.29
CA ASN A 164 5.79 -7.19 15.84
C ASN A 164 7.06 -6.79 15.05
N ILE A 165 8.11 -7.60 15.17
CA ILE A 165 9.41 -7.32 14.57
C ILE A 165 9.27 -7.26 13.04
N LEU A 166 9.69 -6.14 12.42
CA LEU A 166 9.64 -5.93 10.98
C LEU A 166 8.27 -6.20 10.33
N TYR A 167 7.18 -6.02 11.08
CA TYR A 167 5.80 -6.20 10.58
C TYR A 167 5.52 -7.61 10.02
N TYR A 168 6.09 -8.67 10.64
CA TYR A 168 5.87 -10.05 10.20
C TYR A 168 4.39 -10.46 10.25
N ARG A 169 3.62 -9.92 11.22
CA ARG A 169 2.17 -10.20 11.34
C ARG A 169 1.41 -9.72 10.10
N GLN A 170 1.71 -8.50 9.64
CA GLN A 170 1.19 -7.95 8.39
C GLN A 170 1.66 -8.78 7.18
N GLY A 171 2.87 -9.35 7.26
CA GLY A 171 3.36 -10.31 6.27
C GLY A 171 2.55 -11.60 6.22
N LEU A 172 2.15 -12.15 7.39
CA LEU A 172 1.23 -13.29 7.46
C LEU A 172 -0.11 -12.96 6.79
N ILE A 173 -0.72 -11.82 7.14
CA ILE A 173 -1.98 -11.35 6.54
C ILE A 173 -1.80 -11.12 5.03
N GLY A 174 -0.75 -10.40 4.63
CA GLY A 174 -0.46 -10.08 3.23
C GLY A 174 -0.17 -11.29 2.35
N SER A 175 0.29 -12.41 2.95
CA SER A 175 0.61 -13.64 2.21
C SER A 175 -0.59 -14.20 1.47
N PHE A 176 -1.79 -14.13 2.05
CA PHE A 176 -3.03 -14.57 1.40
C PHE A 176 -3.34 -13.74 0.13
N PHE A 177 -3.16 -12.44 0.17
CA PHE A 177 -3.37 -11.57 -0.98
C PHE A 177 -2.31 -11.78 -2.07
N VAL A 178 -1.04 -12.01 -1.70
CA VAL A 178 0.01 -12.40 -2.66
C VAL A 178 -0.32 -13.76 -3.30
N ALA A 179 -0.76 -14.74 -2.51
CA ALA A 179 -1.17 -16.06 -3.01
C ALA A 179 -2.38 -15.94 -3.95
N SER A 180 -3.38 -15.11 -3.60
CA SER A 180 -4.54 -14.82 -4.46
C SER A 180 -4.12 -14.23 -5.80
N GLY A 181 -3.21 -13.25 -5.82
CA GLY A 181 -2.67 -12.69 -7.05
C GLY A 181 -1.93 -13.72 -7.90
N TYR A 182 -1.12 -14.58 -7.28
CA TYR A 182 -0.44 -15.66 -8.00
C TYR A 182 -1.40 -16.72 -8.56
N PHE A 183 -2.46 -17.06 -7.80
CA PHE A 183 -3.54 -17.92 -8.27
C PHE A 183 -4.20 -17.34 -9.54
N LEU A 184 -4.59 -16.08 -9.51
CA LEU A 184 -5.25 -15.40 -10.63
C LEU A 184 -4.36 -15.36 -11.88
N LYS A 185 -3.04 -15.19 -11.71
CA LYS A 185 -2.08 -15.26 -12.81
C LYS A 185 -2.08 -16.61 -13.52
N LYS A 186 -2.28 -17.72 -12.78
CA LYS A 186 -2.31 -19.08 -13.33
C LYS A 186 -3.68 -19.46 -13.90
N HIS A 187 -4.75 -18.80 -13.43
CA HIS A 187 -6.15 -19.11 -13.80
C HIS A 187 -6.83 -17.90 -14.45
N GLN A 188 -6.41 -17.59 -15.69
CA GLN A 188 -6.85 -16.36 -16.39
C GLN A 188 -8.37 -16.27 -16.57
N LYS A 189 -9.05 -17.37 -16.88
CA LYS A 189 -10.53 -17.39 -17.02
C LYS A 189 -11.24 -17.01 -15.72
N THR A 190 -10.77 -17.54 -14.59
CA THR A 190 -11.27 -17.21 -13.25
C THR A 190 -11.00 -15.74 -12.93
N TYR A 191 -9.82 -15.26 -13.29
CA TYR A 191 -9.44 -13.85 -13.10
C TYR A 191 -10.41 -12.91 -13.84
N ASP A 192 -10.65 -13.17 -15.12
CA ASP A 192 -11.55 -12.35 -15.94
C ASP A 192 -12.98 -12.34 -15.40
N ALA A 193 -13.49 -13.48 -14.93
CA ALA A 193 -14.80 -13.59 -14.30
C ALA A 193 -14.86 -12.80 -12.98
N LEU A 194 -13.89 -12.99 -12.08
CA LEU A 194 -13.84 -12.29 -10.80
C LEU A 194 -13.74 -10.77 -10.99
N LEU A 195 -12.94 -10.28 -11.92
CA LEU A 195 -12.86 -8.85 -12.23
C LEU A 195 -14.24 -8.30 -12.61
N LYS A 196 -14.93 -8.98 -13.53
CA LYS A 196 -16.23 -8.52 -14.05
C LYS A 196 -17.31 -8.47 -12.99
N TYR A 197 -17.41 -9.50 -12.14
CA TYR A 197 -18.49 -9.58 -11.14
C TYR A 197 -18.19 -8.80 -9.85
N SER A 198 -16.92 -8.59 -9.52
CA SER A 198 -16.54 -7.87 -8.30
C SER A 198 -17.02 -6.42 -8.28
N ILE A 199 -17.17 -5.77 -9.44
CA ILE A 199 -17.67 -4.40 -9.50
C ILE A 199 -19.10 -4.29 -8.93
N PHE A 200 -19.97 -5.25 -9.24
CA PHE A 200 -21.35 -5.25 -8.75
C PHE A 200 -21.41 -5.46 -7.24
N ILE A 201 -20.62 -6.42 -6.73
CA ILE A 201 -20.57 -6.72 -5.29
C ILE A 201 -19.98 -5.53 -4.54
N PHE A 202 -18.89 -4.95 -5.00
CA PHE A 202 -18.25 -3.81 -4.35
C PHE A 202 -19.16 -2.58 -4.38
N THR A 203 -19.81 -2.30 -5.50
CA THR A 203 -20.78 -1.20 -5.61
C THR A 203 -21.94 -1.38 -4.65
N ALA A 204 -22.47 -2.62 -4.49
CA ALA A 204 -23.53 -2.90 -3.52
C ALA A 204 -23.05 -2.61 -2.08
N ILE A 205 -21.83 -3.06 -1.69
CA ILE A 205 -21.26 -2.80 -0.36
C ILE A 205 -21.12 -1.29 -0.12
N VAL A 206 -20.60 -0.55 -1.11
CA VAL A 206 -20.46 0.92 -1.03
C VAL A 206 -21.82 1.59 -0.88
N SER A 207 -22.85 1.14 -1.64
CA SER A 207 -24.20 1.66 -1.53
C SER A 207 -24.80 1.44 -0.11
N LEU A 208 -24.60 0.25 0.46
CA LEU A 208 -25.02 -0.04 1.84
C LEU A 208 -24.31 0.88 2.86
N ARG A 209 -23.06 1.23 2.61
CA ARG A 209 -22.34 2.21 3.44
C ARG A 209 -22.97 3.60 3.36
N PHE A 210 -23.26 4.09 2.16
CA PHE A 210 -23.91 5.39 1.97
C PHE A 210 -25.32 5.45 2.56
N LEU A 211 -26.04 4.34 2.55
CA LEU A 211 -27.36 4.22 3.22
C LEU A 211 -27.25 4.05 4.74
N HIS A 212 -26.05 4.11 5.31
CA HIS A 212 -25.77 3.88 6.74
C HIS A 212 -26.24 2.53 7.28
N ILE A 213 -26.47 1.54 6.40
CA ILE A 213 -26.91 0.18 6.78
C ILE A 213 -25.73 -0.64 7.29
N CYS A 214 -24.52 -0.41 6.77
CA CYS A 214 -23.31 -1.06 7.25
C CYS A 214 -22.17 -0.05 7.46
N ASN A 215 -21.31 -0.30 8.44
CA ASN A 215 -20.05 0.40 8.59
C ASN A 215 -18.97 -0.39 7.82
N LEU A 216 -18.33 0.24 6.82
CA LEU A 216 -17.11 -0.31 6.24
C LEU A 216 -16.00 -0.18 7.28
N PRO A 217 -15.42 -1.29 7.75
CA PRO A 217 -14.27 -1.20 8.63
C PRO A 217 -13.13 -0.57 7.85
N ILE A 218 -12.54 0.51 8.37
CA ILE A 218 -11.26 1.05 7.90
C ILE A 218 -10.20 0.08 8.40
N GLN A 219 -10.07 -1.05 7.76
CA GLN A 219 -9.14 -2.09 8.15
C GLN A 219 -8.24 -2.38 6.96
N ASP A 220 -7.09 -1.75 6.96
CA ASP A 220 -5.98 -2.27 6.16
C ASP A 220 -5.23 -3.33 6.99
N ALA A 221 -4.32 -4.05 6.33
CA ALA A 221 -3.52 -5.09 6.98
C ALA A 221 -2.64 -4.55 8.14
N ASN A 222 -2.54 -3.24 8.28
CA ASN A 222 -1.73 -2.59 9.32
C ASN A 222 -2.57 -2.14 10.53
N ILE A 223 -3.81 -1.72 10.32
CA ILE A 223 -4.64 -1.09 11.35
C ILE A 223 -5.76 -2.04 11.77
N GLY A 224 -5.53 -2.78 12.86
CA GLY A 224 -6.60 -3.28 13.69
C GLY A 224 -7.65 -4.20 13.05
N VAL A 225 -7.26 -5.07 12.09
CA VAL A 225 -8.16 -6.15 11.68
C VAL A 225 -8.44 -7.03 12.89
N GLN A 226 -9.70 -7.16 13.27
CA GLN A 226 -10.16 -8.02 14.35
C GLN A 226 -10.70 -9.34 13.79
N LEU A 227 -10.64 -10.40 14.57
CA LEU A 227 -11.18 -11.72 14.17
C LEU A 227 -12.65 -11.64 13.79
N SER A 228 -13.45 -10.90 14.56
CA SER A 228 -14.88 -10.69 14.33
C SER A 228 -15.20 -10.00 13.00
N THR A 229 -14.31 -9.14 12.52
CA THR A 229 -14.49 -8.36 11.28
C THR A 229 -13.72 -8.93 10.09
N THR A 230 -12.93 -10.00 10.30
CA THR A 230 -12.11 -10.63 9.25
C THR A 230 -12.92 -11.06 8.01
N PRO A 231 -14.13 -11.66 8.11
CA PRO A 231 -14.91 -11.99 6.91
C PRO A 231 -15.27 -10.77 6.07
N LEU A 232 -15.69 -9.68 6.71
CA LEU A 232 -16.02 -8.42 6.01
C LEU A 232 -14.76 -7.77 5.42
N PHE A 233 -13.65 -7.80 6.15
CA PHE A 233 -12.34 -7.36 5.64
C PHE A 233 -11.94 -8.13 4.38
N LEU A 234 -12.03 -9.46 4.37
CA LEU A 234 -11.72 -10.26 3.19
C LEU A 234 -12.64 -9.93 2.01
N LEU A 235 -13.94 -9.83 2.27
CA LEU A 235 -14.93 -9.51 1.23
C LEU A 235 -14.65 -8.15 0.59
N THR A 236 -14.49 -7.09 1.39
CA THR A 236 -14.26 -5.73 0.90
C THR A 236 -12.90 -5.60 0.23
N SER A 237 -11.85 -6.22 0.78
CA SER A 237 -10.50 -6.18 0.22
C SER A 237 -10.41 -6.88 -1.13
N LEU A 238 -10.99 -8.08 -1.27
CA LEU A 238 -10.94 -8.84 -2.52
C LEU A 238 -11.84 -8.20 -3.58
N THR A 239 -13.10 -7.90 -3.24
CA THR A 239 -14.04 -7.32 -4.21
C THR A 239 -13.62 -5.93 -4.64
N GLY A 240 -13.16 -5.08 -3.71
CA GLY A 240 -12.63 -3.76 -4.01
C GLY A 240 -11.37 -3.81 -4.89
N SER A 241 -10.42 -4.70 -4.56
CA SER A 241 -9.21 -4.88 -5.38
C SER A 241 -9.52 -5.35 -6.78
N PHE A 242 -10.44 -6.31 -6.94
CA PHE A 242 -10.79 -6.84 -8.26
C PHE A 242 -11.60 -5.83 -9.08
N ALA A 243 -12.55 -5.14 -8.47
CA ALA A 243 -13.29 -4.05 -9.10
C ALA A 243 -12.35 -2.94 -9.59
N PHE A 244 -11.39 -2.55 -8.76
CA PHE A 244 -10.37 -1.58 -9.09
C PHE A 244 -9.47 -2.04 -10.26
N LEU A 245 -8.98 -3.29 -10.22
CA LEU A 245 -8.18 -3.85 -11.32
C LEU A 245 -8.96 -3.96 -12.62
N TRP A 246 -10.26 -4.22 -12.55
CA TRP A 246 -11.14 -4.20 -13.72
C TRP A 246 -11.22 -2.81 -14.34
N LEU A 247 -11.43 -1.77 -13.53
CA LEU A 247 -11.40 -0.38 -14.00
C LEU A 247 -10.05 -0.03 -14.64
N CYS A 248 -8.92 -0.42 -14.01
CA CYS A 248 -7.59 -0.19 -14.58
C CYS A 248 -7.37 -0.89 -15.93
N ARG A 249 -8.02 -2.03 -16.19
CA ARG A 249 -7.99 -2.69 -17.50
C ARG A 249 -8.73 -1.89 -18.58
N ILE A 250 -9.81 -1.21 -18.23
CA ILE A 250 -10.54 -0.33 -19.16
C ILE A 250 -9.67 0.89 -19.50
N PHE A 251 -8.99 1.47 -18.52
CA PHE A 251 -8.11 2.63 -18.68
C PHE A 251 -6.65 2.27 -19.04
N ASN A 252 -6.43 1.20 -19.75
CA ASN A 252 -5.18 0.46 -19.95
C ASN A 252 -3.97 1.27 -20.46
N CYS A 253 -4.11 2.49 -20.97
CA CYS A 253 -3.04 3.21 -21.65
C CYS A 253 -2.78 4.63 -21.14
N ASN A 254 -2.91 4.87 -19.85
CA ASN A 254 -2.63 6.19 -19.30
C ASN A 254 -1.16 6.32 -18.91
N LYS A 255 -0.36 7.02 -19.73
CA LYS A 255 1.09 7.23 -19.52
C LYS A 255 1.42 7.92 -18.19
N PHE A 256 0.55 8.81 -17.71
CA PHE A 256 0.73 9.50 -16.43
C PHE A 256 0.71 8.49 -15.27
N PHE A 257 -0.34 7.69 -15.16
CA PHE A 257 -0.42 6.68 -14.10
C PHE A 257 0.65 5.58 -14.25
N GLU A 258 1.00 5.18 -15.47
CA GLU A 258 2.10 4.25 -15.70
C GLU A 258 3.43 4.78 -15.16
N TYR A 259 3.73 6.06 -15.36
CA TYR A 259 4.95 6.69 -14.85
C TYR A 259 5.02 6.59 -13.33
N PHE A 260 3.95 6.97 -12.63
CA PHE A 260 3.86 6.86 -11.17
C PHE A 260 3.91 5.39 -10.70
N GLY A 261 3.26 4.48 -11.42
CA GLY A 261 3.27 3.06 -11.08
C GLY A 261 4.63 2.39 -11.20
N ARG A 262 5.40 2.75 -12.22
CA ARG A 262 6.79 2.27 -12.41
C ARG A 262 7.74 2.76 -11.32
N ASN A 263 7.41 3.90 -10.72
CA ASN A 263 8.21 4.56 -9.69
C ASN A 263 7.52 4.53 -8.31
N SER A 264 6.48 3.70 -8.14
CA SER A 264 5.68 3.64 -6.92
C SER A 264 6.50 3.38 -5.64
N LEU A 265 7.61 2.65 -5.74
CA LEU A 265 8.52 2.40 -4.62
C LEU A 265 9.19 3.69 -4.12
N ILE A 266 9.63 4.56 -5.04
CA ILE A 266 10.27 5.83 -4.69
C ILE A 266 9.26 6.74 -4.00
N ILE A 267 8.07 6.85 -4.59
CA ILE A 267 6.99 7.67 -4.04
C ILE A 267 6.60 7.14 -2.66
N TYR A 268 6.44 5.81 -2.52
CA TYR A 268 6.15 5.18 -1.24
C TYR A 268 7.17 5.53 -0.14
N GLY A 269 8.45 5.57 -0.49
CA GLY A 269 9.53 5.87 0.46
C GLY A 269 9.67 7.35 0.82
N LEU A 270 9.33 8.26 -0.08
CA LEU A 270 9.66 9.68 0.05
C LEU A 270 8.46 10.62 0.21
N HIS A 271 7.23 10.23 -0.14
CA HIS A 271 6.09 11.14 -0.24
C HIS A 271 5.83 11.99 1.02
N ILE A 272 6.10 11.46 2.20
CA ILE A 272 5.85 12.20 3.45
C ILE A 272 6.70 13.48 3.55
N TRP A 273 7.94 13.45 3.10
CA TRP A 273 8.90 14.54 3.30
C TRP A 273 8.53 15.81 2.53
N PRO A 274 8.40 15.76 1.19
CA PRO A 274 7.95 16.94 0.45
C PRO A 274 6.56 17.38 0.89
N TYR A 275 5.68 16.42 1.23
CA TYR A 275 4.31 16.72 1.63
C TYR A 275 4.26 17.56 2.92
N VAL A 276 5.08 17.24 3.92
CA VAL A 276 5.20 18.04 5.16
C VAL A 276 5.67 19.44 4.86
N ILE A 277 6.68 19.60 3.98
CA ILE A 277 7.21 20.93 3.59
C ILE A 277 6.13 21.73 2.84
N ILE A 278 5.45 21.11 1.87
CA ILE A 278 4.39 21.74 1.10
C ILE A 278 3.25 22.18 2.01
N ILE A 279 2.79 21.31 2.90
CA ILE A 279 1.74 21.61 3.86
C ILE A 279 2.16 22.77 4.76
N GLY A 280 3.39 22.81 5.25
CA GLY A 280 3.92 23.92 6.02
C GLY A 280 3.81 25.24 5.26
N ILE A 281 4.31 25.28 4.03
CA ILE A 281 4.27 26.49 3.18
C ILE A 281 2.83 26.87 2.85
N THR A 282 2.01 25.94 2.39
CA THR A 282 0.64 26.24 1.94
C THR A 282 -0.26 26.67 3.10
N SER A 283 -0.02 26.19 4.32
CA SER A 283 -0.78 26.60 5.50
C SER A 283 -0.60 28.10 5.85
N HIS A 284 0.57 28.66 5.53
CA HIS A 284 0.82 30.09 5.69
C HIS A 284 0.21 30.95 4.58
N LEU A 285 0.03 30.36 3.39
CA LEU A 285 -0.47 31.09 2.21
C LEU A 285 -2.00 31.06 2.09
N ILE A 286 -2.62 29.94 2.35
CA ILE A 286 -4.04 29.71 2.04
C ILE A 286 -4.91 29.73 3.30
N GLY A 287 -4.41 29.29 4.44
CA GLY A 287 -5.21 29.10 5.64
C GLY A 287 -6.27 27.98 5.49
N PHE A 288 -7.05 27.74 6.54
CA PHE A 288 -8.10 26.72 6.60
C PHE A 288 -9.17 27.04 7.65
N SER A 289 -9.60 28.31 7.70
CA SER A 289 -10.61 28.81 8.65
C SER A 289 -12.05 28.57 8.19
N SER A 290 -12.23 28.05 6.97
CA SER A 290 -13.53 27.63 6.44
C SER A 290 -13.38 26.34 5.64
N GLN A 291 -14.50 25.67 5.39
CA GLN A 291 -14.51 24.41 4.62
C GLN A 291 -13.96 24.58 3.21
N TRP A 292 -14.27 25.68 2.53
CA TRP A 292 -13.77 25.96 1.19
C TRP A 292 -12.25 26.23 1.17
N GLN A 293 -11.77 27.02 2.13
CA GLN A 293 -10.33 27.25 2.28
C GLN A 293 -9.59 25.95 2.60
N ALA A 294 -10.14 25.12 3.48
CA ALA A 294 -9.58 23.82 3.79
C ALA A 294 -9.49 22.91 2.55
N LEU A 295 -10.54 22.86 1.72
CA LEU A 295 -10.51 22.10 0.46
C LEU A 295 -9.45 22.63 -0.51
N ILE A 296 -9.37 23.97 -0.71
CA ILE A 296 -8.36 24.58 -1.56
C ILE A 296 -6.95 24.25 -1.03
N PHE A 297 -6.74 24.38 0.27
CA PHE A 297 -5.48 24.04 0.92
C PHE A 297 -5.07 22.58 0.68
N ILE A 298 -6.01 21.63 0.86
CA ILE A 298 -5.78 20.20 0.66
C ILE A 298 -5.45 19.91 -0.80
N PHE A 299 -6.28 20.37 -1.73
CA PHE A 299 -6.05 20.13 -3.17
C PHE A 299 -4.77 20.76 -3.65
N THR A 300 -4.45 21.99 -3.24
CA THR A 300 -3.19 22.64 -3.60
C THR A 300 -2.01 21.86 -3.07
N SER A 301 -2.02 21.49 -1.79
CA SER A 301 -0.94 20.70 -1.18
C SER A 301 -0.75 19.36 -1.89
N TYR A 302 -1.84 18.65 -2.19
CA TYR A 302 -1.79 17.36 -2.89
C TYR A 302 -1.28 17.48 -4.33
N ILE A 303 -1.75 18.46 -5.07
CA ILE A 303 -1.30 18.72 -6.45
C ILE A 303 0.19 19.09 -6.47
N CYS A 304 0.63 19.99 -5.58
CA CYS A 304 2.04 20.33 -5.47
C CYS A 304 2.91 19.11 -5.15
N GLU A 305 2.46 18.24 -4.26
CA GLU A 305 3.15 16.98 -3.96
C GLU A 305 3.29 16.10 -5.20
N VAL A 306 2.21 15.88 -5.95
CA VAL A 306 2.21 15.07 -7.18
C VAL A 306 3.18 15.65 -8.22
N PHE A 307 3.30 16.96 -8.35
CA PHE A 307 4.22 17.61 -9.30
C PHE A 307 5.67 17.67 -8.82
N ILE A 308 5.94 17.61 -7.53
CA ILE A 308 7.31 17.59 -6.97
C ILE A 308 7.90 16.17 -7.01
N MET A 309 7.09 15.12 -6.85
CA MET A 309 7.55 13.74 -6.87
C MET A 309 8.40 13.35 -8.10
N PRO A 310 8.11 13.78 -9.34
CA PRO A 310 8.98 13.53 -10.49
C PRO A 310 10.44 13.96 -10.28
N ILE A 311 10.70 15.05 -9.57
CA ILE A 311 12.07 15.52 -9.27
C ILE A 311 12.80 14.46 -8.43
N ALA A 312 12.19 13.97 -7.35
CA ALA A 312 12.76 12.93 -6.51
C ALA A 312 12.95 11.61 -7.27
N ILE A 313 12.01 11.29 -8.16
CA ILE A 313 12.08 10.12 -9.03
C ILE A 313 13.30 10.19 -9.95
N GLU A 314 13.51 11.31 -10.62
CA GLU A 314 14.65 11.49 -11.53
C GLU A 314 15.99 11.45 -10.78
N ILE A 315 16.09 12.10 -9.61
CA ILE A 315 17.28 12.06 -8.77
C ILE A 315 17.65 10.62 -8.39
N LEU A 316 16.69 9.84 -7.86
CA LEU A 316 16.94 8.47 -7.40
C LEU A 316 17.12 7.47 -8.56
N ASN A 317 16.63 7.76 -9.76
CA ASN A 317 16.86 6.94 -10.94
C ASN A 317 18.23 7.19 -11.60
N THR A 318 19.02 8.16 -11.13
CA THR A 318 20.37 8.36 -11.63
C THR A 318 21.25 7.12 -11.45
N ARG A 319 22.27 6.97 -12.28
CA ARG A 319 23.17 5.81 -12.26
C ARG A 319 23.79 5.56 -10.88
N TYR A 320 24.04 6.61 -10.12
CA TYR A 320 24.73 6.56 -8.83
C TYR A 320 23.79 6.19 -7.67
N LEU A 321 22.50 6.49 -7.76
CA LEU A 321 21.55 6.32 -6.65
C LEU A 321 20.54 5.19 -6.87
N ARG A 322 20.39 4.70 -8.10
CA ARG A 322 19.37 3.69 -8.42
C ARG A 322 19.50 2.37 -7.64
N PHE A 323 20.70 2.04 -7.13
CA PHE A 323 20.89 0.84 -6.31
C PHE A 323 20.17 0.96 -4.95
N LEU A 324 20.01 2.19 -4.41
CA LEU A 324 19.27 2.47 -3.17
C LEU A 324 17.78 2.11 -3.28
N ILE A 325 17.25 2.13 -4.48
CA ILE A 325 15.87 1.77 -4.79
C ILE A 325 15.75 0.37 -5.42
N GLY A 326 16.78 -0.47 -5.26
CA GLY A 326 16.77 -1.86 -5.71
C GLY A 326 16.93 -2.08 -7.22
N LYS A 327 17.38 -1.06 -7.96
CA LYS A 327 17.68 -1.13 -9.39
C LYS A 327 19.21 -1.28 -9.59
N PHE A 328 19.66 -2.49 -9.89
CA PHE A 328 21.08 -2.85 -10.06
C PHE A 328 21.44 -3.04 -11.52
#